data_ee12234eb0941d98dbb20dbbadf55409
#
_entry.id   ee12234eb0941d98dbb20dbbadf55409
#
_cell.length_a   1.000
_cell.length_b   1.000
_cell.length_c   1.000
_cell.angle_alpha   90.00
_cell.angle_beta   90.00
_cell.angle_gamma   90.00
#
_symmetry.space_group_name_H-M   'P 1'
#
loop_
_entity.id
_entity.type
_entity.pdbx_description
1 polymer ?
#
loop_
_entity_poly.entity_id
_entity_poly.type
_entity_poly.pdbx_seq_one_letter_code
_entity_poly.pdbx_strand_id
1 'polypeptide(L)'
;MVDFKQLYTELLNQLTLNHLSVNELTAKKLVEYLLLLHKWNQIHNLTSIRNPINMVSRHIIDSLTIAPYLQGPHLIDIGTGAGLPGIPLALTQPQYHFVLLDSNGKKTRFLTHVLQTLAISNAEVIASRVEKYQPTVCFNSLVSRAFSHLN
;
A
#
# COMPACT_ATOMS: atom_id res chain seq x y z
N MET A 1 19.46 -10.74 8.93
CA MET A 1 18.48 -9.63 8.90
C MET A 1 18.41 -9.04 7.51
N VAL A 2 17.23 -8.83 6.99
CA VAL A 2 17.04 -8.28 5.65
C VAL A 2 17.21 -6.76 5.72
N ASP A 3 18.03 -6.22 4.83
CA ASP A 3 18.31 -4.79 4.78
C ASP A 3 17.77 -4.15 3.49
N PHE A 4 17.94 -2.83 3.38
CA PHE A 4 17.48 -2.06 2.23
C PHE A 4 18.01 -2.61 0.91
N LYS A 5 19.30 -2.91 0.84
CA LYS A 5 19.95 -3.36 -0.39
C LYS A 5 19.37 -4.69 -0.88
N GLN A 6 19.14 -5.63 0.03
CA GLN A 6 18.55 -6.92 -0.30
C GLN A 6 17.13 -6.76 -0.83
N LEU A 7 16.31 -5.94 -0.18
CA LEU A 7 14.94 -5.68 -0.62
C LEU A 7 14.91 -4.94 -1.95
N TYR A 8 15.80 -3.98 -2.14
CA TYR A 8 15.86 -3.21 -3.38
C TYR A 8 16.23 -4.12 -4.56
N THR A 9 17.22 -4.99 -4.37
CA THR A 9 17.62 -5.96 -5.39
C THR A 9 16.46 -6.90 -5.74
N GLU A 10 15.77 -7.43 -4.72
CA GLU A 10 14.62 -8.30 -4.93
C GLU A 10 13.50 -7.57 -5.65
N LEU A 11 13.21 -6.32 -5.26
CA LEU A 11 12.18 -5.53 -5.93
C LEU A 11 12.49 -5.34 -7.41
N LEU A 12 13.72 -4.95 -7.74
CA LEU A 12 14.10 -4.75 -9.14
C LEU A 12 13.98 -6.04 -9.95
N ASN A 13 14.38 -7.18 -9.38
CA ASN A 13 14.24 -8.48 -10.02
C ASN A 13 12.76 -8.81 -10.27
N GLN A 14 11.91 -8.64 -9.28
CA GLN A 14 10.48 -8.94 -9.40
C GLN A 14 9.79 -8.00 -10.40
N LEU A 15 10.15 -6.73 -10.41
CA LEU A 15 9.61 -5.79 -11.39
C LEU A 15 9.94 -6.23 -12.81
N THR A 16 11.19 -6.63 -13.06
CA THR A 16 11.62 -7.12 -14.36
C THR A 16 10.86 -8.39 -14.76
N LEU A 17 10.76 -9.34 -13.85
CA LEU A 17 10.07 -10.61 -14.11
C LEU A 17 8.58 -10.41 -14.44
N ASN A 18 7.96 -9.38 -13.87
CA ASN A 18 6.54 -9.12 -14.06
C ASN A 18 6.27 -8.02 -15.10
N HIS A 19 7.28 -7.60 -15.83
CA HIS A 19 7.18 -6.56 -16.86
C HIS A 19 6.59 -5.25 -16.35
N LEU A 20 6.97 -4.89 -15.12
CA LEU A 20 6.54 -3.64 -14.48
C LEU A 20 7.69 -2.64 -14.46
N SER A 21 7.37 -1.37 -14.69
CA SER A 21 8.34 -0.28 -14.68
C SER A 21 8.02 0.70 -13.58
N VAL A 22 9.02 1.01 -12.77
CA VAL A 22 8.92 1.98 -11.68
C VAL A 22 10.22 2.79 -11.67
N ASN A 23 10.12 4.12 -11.52
CA ASN A 23 11.34 4.93 -11.47
C ASN A 23 12.13 4.66 -10.19
N GLU A 24 13.40 5.09 -10.19
CA GLU A 24 14.32 4.78 -9.10
C GLU A 24 13.83 5.34 -7.75
N LEU A 25 13.37 6.59 -7.73
CA LEU A 25 12.90 7.21 -6.48
C LEU A 25 11.69 6.45 -5.90
N THR A 26 10.75 6.09 -6.75
CA THR A 26 9.57 5.33 -6.33
C THR A 26 9.96 3.93 -5.84
N ALA A 27 10.87 3.25 -6.53
CA ALA A 27 11.37 1.95 -6.09
C ALA A 27 11.99 2.02 -4.70
N LYS A 28 12.77 3.06 -4.44
CA LYS A 28 13.36 3.27 -3.11
C LYS A 28 12.29 3.50 -2.03
N LYS A 29 11.26 4.27 -2.34
CA LYS A 29 10.15 4.49 -1.40
C LYS A 29 9.37 3.21 -1.12
N LEU A 30 9.19 2.36 -2.13
CA LEU A 30 8.55 1.06 -1.93
C LEU A 30 9.35 0.19 -0.96
N VAL A 31 10.68 0.19 -1.07
CA VAL A 31 11.53 -0.54 -0.13
C VAL A 31 11.44 0.06 1.27
N GLU A 32 11.48 1.38 1.39
CA GLU A 32 11.33 2.05 2.69
C GLU A 32 9.98 1.70 3.34
N TYR A 33 8.91 1.65 2.54
CA TYR A 33 7.62 1.21 3.03
C TYR A 33 7.68 -0.22 3.60
N LEU A 34 8.31 -1.14 2.89
CA LEU A 34 8.45 -2.52 3.37
C LEU A 34 9.26 -2.61 4.66
N LEU A 35 10.30 -1.80 4.81
CA LEU A 35 11.08 -1.76 6.04
C LEU A 35 10.26 -1.23 7.21
N LEU A 36 9.47 -0.19 6.98
CA LEU A 36 8.54 0.32 8.00
C LEU A 36 7.50 -0.73 8.37
N LEU A 37 6.92 -1.39 7.38
CA LEU A 37 5.93 -2.43 7.60
C LEU A 37 6.52 -3.59 8.41
N HIS A 38 7.72 -4.03 8.05
CA HIS A 38 8.41 -5.09 8.79
C HIS A 38 8.62 -4.70 10.25
N LYS A 39 9.10 -3.48 10.48
CA LYS A 39 9.37 -2.98 11.82
C LYS A 39 8.10 -2.92 12.67
N TRP A 40 7.03 -2.33 12.14
CA TRP A 40 5.77 -2.20 12.87
C TRP A 40 5.07 -3.55 13.03
N ASN A 41 5.21 -4.44 12.07
CA ASN A 41 4.56 -5.76 12.09
C ASN A 41 5.06 -6.62 13.26
N GLN A 42 6.29 -6.41 13.70
CA GLN A 42 6.84 -7.15 14.83
C GLN A 42 6.09 -6.87 16.14
N ILE A 43 5.44 -5.70 16.22
CA ILE A 43 4.73 -5.27 17.43
C ILE A 43 3.22 -5.38 17.25
N HIS A 44 2.70 -5.04 16.06
CA HIS A 44 1.26 -4.79 15.84
C HIS A 44 0.55 -5.79 14.94
N ASN A 45 1.22 -6.79 14.39
CA ASN A 45 0.60 -7.80 13.52
C ASN A 45 -0.22 -7.18 12.39
N LEU A 46 0.42 -6.32 11.60
CA LEU A 46 -0.24 -5.62 10.51
C LEU A 46 -0.47 -6.50 9.28
N THR A 47 0.36 -7.51 9.09
CA THR A 47 0.27 -8.48 7.99
C THR A 47 0.72 -9.85 8.49
N SER A 48 0.17 -10.91 7.88
CA SER A 48 0.58 -12.29 8.19
C SER A 48 1.92 -12.66 7.56
N ILE A 49 2.39 -11.88 6.58
CA ILE A 49 3.67 -12.14 5.92
C ILE A 49 4.78 -11.52 6.77
N ARG A 50 5.65 -12.39 7.32
CA ARG A 50 6.68 -11.96 8.27
C ARG A 50 8.01 -11.63 7.62
N ASN A 51 8.40 -12.36 6.59
CA ASN A 51 9.67 -12.14 5.91
C ASN A 51 9.53 -11.01 4.89
N PRO A 52 10.30 -9.90 5.02
CA PRO A 52 10.19 -8.77 4.09
C PRO A 52 10.46 -9.15 2.63
N ILE A 53 11.32 -10.15 2.38
CA ILE A 53 11.57 -10.62 1.02
C ILE A 53 10.28 -11.12 0.37
N ASN A 54 9.45 -11.84 1.11
CA ASN A 54 8.17 -12.34 0.60
C ASN A 54 7.15 -11.22 0.42
N MET A 55 7.29 -10.11 1.13
CA MET A 55 6.43 -8.96 0.95
C MET A 55 6.59 -8.31 -0.42
N VAL A 56 7.76 -8.45 -1.04
CA VAL A 56 8.01 -7.87 -2.36
C VAL A 56 7.00 -8.42 -3.37
N SER A 57 6.92 -9.73 -3.53
CA SER A 57 5.98 -10.31 -4.50
C SER A 57 4.54 -10.24 -4.02
N ARG A 58 4.28 -10.60 -2.76
CA ARG A 58 2.90 -10.74 -2.25
C ARG A 58 2.23 -9.42 -1.92
N HIS A 59 3.01 -8.40 -1.59
CA HIS A 59 2.45 -7.08 -1.26
C HIS A 59 2.67 -6.08 -2.37
N ILE A 60 3.90 -5.91 -2.84
CA ILE A 60 4.20 -4.88 -3.82
C ILE A 60 3.75 -5.29 -5.22
N ILE A 61 4.23 -6.41 -5.72
CA ILE A 61 3.93 -6.83 -7.08
C ILE A 61 2.44 -7.07 -7.26
N ASP A 62 1.79 -7.78 -6.34
CA ASP A 62 0.35 -8.00 -6.39
C ASP A 62 -0.43 -6.67 -6.45
N SER A 63 -0.01 -5.67 -5.67
CA SER A 63 -0.65 -4.36 -5.68
C SER A 63 -0.48 -3.68 -7.03
N LEU A 64 0.72 -3.70 -7.61
CA LEU A 64 1.01 -3.00 -8.84
C LEU A 64 0.33 -3.63 -10.06
N THR A 65 0.01 -4.91 -10.02
CA THR A 65 -0.65 -5.58 -11.14
C THR A 65 -2.06 -5.07 -11.41
N ILE A 66 -2.70 -4.42 -10.46
CA ILE A 66 -4.04 -3.86 -10.67
C ILE A 66 -4.03 -2.45 -11.23
N ALA A 67 -2.86 -1.80 -11.29
CA ALA A 67 -2.76 -0.42 -11.74
C ALA A 67 -3.39 -0.15 -13.11
N PRO A 68 -3.25 -1.02 -14.12
CA PRO A 68 -3.86 -0.78 -15.43
C PRO A 68 -5.38 -0.74 -15.44
N TYR A 69 -6.03 -1.27 -14.41
CA TYR A 69 -7.48 -1.33 -14.30
C TYR A 69 -8.07 -0.14 -13.55
N LEU A 70 -7.23 0.73 -12.99
CA LEU A 70 -7.69 1.85 -12.20
C LEU A 70 -8.22 2.97 -13.09
N GLN A 71 -9.28 3.61 -12.60
CA GLN A 71 -9.83 4.84 -13.17
C GLN A 71 -9.79 5.90 -12.08
N GLY A 72 -9.30 7.07 -12.43
CA GLY A 72 -9.16 8.17 -11.50
C GLY A 72 -9.93 9.40 -11.93
N PRO A 73 -9.74 10.51 -11.23
CA PRO A 73 -8.63 10.76 -10.30
C PRO A 73 -8.85 10.30 -8.86
N HIS A 74 -10.05 9.93 -8.44
CA HIS A 74 -10.36 9.63 -7.04
C HIS A 74 -10.56 8.15 -6.81
N LEU A 75 -9.75 7.56 -5.94
CA LEU A 75 -9.81 6.15 -5.61
C LEU A 75 -9.91 5.95 -4.11
N ILE A 76 -10.60 4.88 -3.71
CA ILE A 76 -10.67 4.50 -2.31
C ILE A 76 -10.24 3.05 -2.13
N ASP A 77 -9.41 2.82 -1.12
CA ASP A 77 -8.99 1.48 -0.69
C ASP A 77 -9.72 1.17 0.61
N ILE A 78 -10.74 0.33 0.54
CA ILE A 78 -11.60 -0.01 1.68
C ILE A 78 -11.01 -1.21 2.41
N GLY A 79 -10.85 -1.08 3.73
CA GLY A 79 -10.21 -2.10 4.53
C GLY A 79 -8.73 -2.23 4.18
N THR A 80 -8.07 -1.11 3.99
CA THR A 80 -6.69 -1.05 3.46
C THR A 80 -5.67 -1.78 4.33
N GLY A 81 -5.94 -1.95 5.62
CA GLY A 81 -5.05 -2.64 6.54
C GLY A 81 -3.68 -2.00 6.64
N ALA A 82 -2.66 -2.73 6.22
CA ALA A 82 -1.28 -2.23 6.19
C ALA A 82 -1.03 -1.25 5.04
N GLY A 83 -2.05 -0.84 4.31
CA GLY A 83 -1.94 0.07 3.17
C GLY A 83 -1.84 -0.66 1.83
N LEU A 84 -2.47 -1.80 1.72
CA LEU A 84 -2.38 -2.64 0.54
C LEU A 84 -3.76 -2.84 -0.09
N PRO A 85 -3.92 -2.54 -1.36
CA PRO A 85 -2.90 -2.13 -2.32
C PRO A 85 -2.65 -0.61 -2.37
N GLY A 86 -3.30 0.18 -1.50
CA GLY A 86 -3.38 1.63 -1.61
C GLY A 86 -2.03 2.34 -1.60
N ILE A 87 -1.10 1.99 -0.69
CA ILE A 87 0.20 2.68 -0.60
C ILE A 87 1.09 2.41 -1.82
N PRO A 88 1.29 1.15 -2.24
CA PRO A 88 2.04 0.92 -3.48
C PRO A 88 1.42 1.62 -4.69
N LEU A 89 0.09 1.65 -4.78
CA LEU A 89 -0.58 2.34 -5.88
C LEU A 89 -0.40 3.86 -5.81
N ALA A 90 -0.52 4.44 -4.63
CA ALA A 90 -0.30 5.88 -4.46
C ALA A 90 1.13 6.28 -4.85
N LEU A 91 2.11 5.48 -4.48
CA LEU A 91 3.51 5.74 -4.82
C LEU A 91 3.78 5.66 -6.33
N THR A 92 3.08 4.77 -7.05
CA THR A 92 3.32 4.53 -8.47
C THR A 92 2.36 5.30 -9.39
N GLN A 93 1.27 5.86 -8.84
CA GLN A 93 0.23 6.56 -9.60
C GLN A 93 0.05 7.98 -9.03
N PRO A 94 1.04 8.86 -9.19
CA PRO A 94 0.99 10.19 -8.56
C PRO A 94 -0.12 11.08 -9.09
N GLN A 95 -0.69 10.76 -10.26
CA GLN A 95 -1.80 11.51 -10.85
C GLN A 95 -3.15 11.24 -10.17
N TYR A 96 -3.24 10.19 -9.36
CA TYR A 96 -4.46 9.81 -8.67
C TYR A 96 -4.41 10.17 -7.19
N HIS A 97 -5.57 10.39 -6.59
CA HIS A 97 -5.71 10.62 -5.15
C HIS A 97 -6.38 9.42 -4.49
N PHE A 98 -5.80 8.93 -3.42
CA PHE A 98 -6.24 7.71 -2.73
C PHE A 98 -6.75 8.02 -1.32
N VAL A 99 -7.93 7.52 -0.99
CA VAL A 99 -8.40 7.45 0.39
C VAL A 99 -8.11 6.04 0.91
N LEU A 100 -7.40 5.98 2.01
CA LEU A 100 -7.05 4.72 2.68
C LEU A 100 -7.97 4.59 3.91
N LEU A 101 -8.96 3.71 3.83
CA LEU A 101 -10.00 3.58 4.85
C LEU A 101 -9.80 2.32 5.65
N ASP A 102 -9.75 2.44 6.96
CA ASP A 102 -9.72 1.29 7.86
C ASP A 102 -10.30 1.70 9.23
N SER A 103 -10.92 0.76 9.91
CA SER A 103 -11.48 0.99 11.24
C SER A 103 -10.51 0.68 12.36
N ASN A 104 -9.39 0.01 12.08
CA ASN A 104 -8.43 -0.43 13.09
C ASN A 104 -7.43 0.69 13.40
N GLY A 105 -7.39 1.12 14.68
CA GLY A 105 -6.56 2.25 15.09
C GLY A 105 -5.06 2.00 14.96
N LYS A 106 -4.60 0.77 15.17
CA LYS A 106 -3.17 0.44 15.01
C LYS A 106 -2.75 0.58 13.55
N LYS A 107 -3.60 0.10 12.64
CA LYS A 107 -3.36 0.18 11.20
C LYS A 107 -3.38 1.63 10.72
N THR A 108 -4.36 2.41 11.13
CA THR A 108 -4.43 3.82 10.71
C THR A 108 -3.27 4.65 11.25
N ARG A 109 -2.77 4.35 12.45
CA ARG A 109 -1.56 5.02 12.95
C ARG A 109 -0.33 4.67 12.13
N PHE A 110 -0.17 3.40 11.76
CA PHE A 110 0.90 2.98 10.86
C PHE A 110 0.82 3.73 9.52
N LEU A 111 -0.37 3.75 8.91
CA LEU A 111 -0.57 4.42 7.63
C LEU A 111 -0.22 5.91 7.70
N THR A 112 -0.67 6.59 8.75
CA THR A 112 -0.33 8.00 8.94
C THR A 112 1.18 8.20 9.04
N HIS A 113 1.87 7.34 9.77
CA HIS A 113 3.32 7.37 9.88
C HIS A 113 4.00 7.19 8.51
N VAL A 114 3.52 6.23 7.71
CA VAL A 114 4.05 5.98 6.37
C VAL A 114 3.88 7.21 5.47
N LEU A 115 2.67 7.79 5.44
CA LEU A 115 2.42 8.95 4.58
C LEU A 115 3.34 10.11 4.93
N GLN A 116 3.57 10.34 6.23
CA GLN A 116 4.46 11.40 6.69
C GLN A 116 5.93 11.09 6.37
N THR A 117 6.37 9.88 6.70
CA THR A 117 7.78 9.49 6.56
C THR A 117 8.21 9.46 5.10
N LEU A 118 7.36 8.98 4.21
CA LEU A 118 7.67 8.86 2.78
C LEU A 118 7.21 10.07 1.97
N ALA A 119 6.65 11.08 2.62
CA ALA A 119 6.14 12.30 1.98
C ALA A 119 5.16 11.98 0.84
N ILE A 120 4.18 11.13 1.14
CA ILE A 120 3.14 10.75 0.17
C ILE A 120 2.01 11.78 0.28
N SER A 121 1.87 12.62 -0.76
CA SER A 121 0.93 13.74 -0.75
C SER A 121 -0.39 13.43 -1.45
N ASN A 122 -0.48 12.31 -2.19
CA ASN A 122 -1.66 11.92 -2.96
C ASN A 122 -2.47 10.82 -2.28
N ALA A 123 -2.37 10.71 -0.97
CA ALA A 123 -3.16 9.77 -0.19
C ALA A 123 -3.52 10.39 1.15
N GLU A 124 -4.67 10.00 1.68
CA GLU A 124 -5.10 10.38 3.02
C GLU A 124 -5.65 9.17 3.74
N VAL A 125 -5.52 9.15 5.06
CA VAL A 125 -5.98 8.07 5.93
C VAL A 125 -7.28 8.49 6.61
N ILE A 126 -8.29 7.63 6.51
CA ILE A 126 -9.58 7.84 7.20
C ILE A 126 -9.79 6.66 8.14
N ALA A 127 -9.87 6.97 9.44
CA ALA A 127 -10.15 5.99 10.50
C ALA A 127 -11.67 5.89 10.67
N SER A 128 -12.30 4.95 9.99
CA SER A 128 -13.75 4.78 10.04
C SER A 128 -14.16 3.42 9.54
N ARG A 129 -15.30 2.94 10.00
CA ARG A 129 -16.01 1.85 9.35
C ARG A 129 -16.60 2.34 8.04
N VAL A 130 -16.65 1.46 7.03
CA VAL A 130 -17.12 1.86 5.69
C VAL A 130 -18.57 2.36 5.73
N GLU A 131 -19.44 1.75 6.53
CA GLU A 131 -20.84 2.14 6.61
C GLU A 131 -21.06 3.50 7.27
N LYS A 132 -20.06 4.01 7.98
CA LYS A 132 -20.12 5.33 8.63
C LYS A 132 -19.35 6.41 7.89
N TYR A 133 -18.59 6.04 6.88
CA TYR A 133 -17.82 7.01 6.11
C TYR A 133 -18.72 7.81 5.17
N GLN A 134 -18.60 9.14 5.23
CA GLN A 134 -19.34 10.06 4.37
C GLN A 134 -18.34 10.79 3.47
N PRO A 135 -18.14 10.31 2.24
CA PRO A 135 -17.17 10.93 1.34
C PRO A 135 -17.66 12.29 0.85
N THR A 136 -16.69 13.18 0.62
CA THR A 136 -16.93 14.50 0.04
C THR A 136 -16.75 14.53 -1.47
N VAL A 137 -16.27 13.44 -2.05
CA VAL A 137 -16.06 13.29 -3.49
C VAL A 137 -16.65 11.96 -3.95
N CYS A 138 -16.91 11.88 -5.27
CA CYS A 138 -17.28 10.61 -5.90
C CYS A 138 -16.02 9.87 -6.30
N PHE A 139 -15.94 8.59 -5.95
CA PHE A 139 -14.80 7.76 -6.31
C PHE A 139 -15.00 7.14 -7.70
N ASN A 140 -13.91 7.12 -8.48
CA ASN A 140 -13.88 6.51 -9.81
C ASN A 140 -13.51 5.04 -9.73
N SER A 141 -12.74 4.65 -8.71
CA SER A 141 -12.38 3.26 -8.47
C SER A 141 -12.45 2.94 -6.99
N LEU A 142 -12.87 1.73 -6.72
CA LEU A 142 -12.86 1.15 -5.38
C LEU A 142 -11.98 -0.08 -5.45
N VAL A 143 -10.97 -0.15 -4.57
CA VAL A 143 -10.12 -1.32 -4.46
C VAL A 143 -10.26 -1.91 -3.07
N SER A 144 -10.07 -3.20 -2.98
CA SER A 144 -10.05 -3.91 -1.72
C SER A 144 -9.33 -5.23 -1.90
N ARG A 145 -8.59 -5.61 -0.89
CA ARG A 145 -7.77 -6.82 -0.96
C ARG A 145 -8.21 -7.90 0.01
N ALA A 146 -8.92 -7.53 1.06
CA ALA A 146 -9.02 -8.36 2.24
C ALA A 146 -10.40 -8.98 2.47
N PHE A 147 -11.22 -9.20 1.44
CA PHE A 147 -12.56 -9.76 1.60
C PHE A 147 -12.65 -11.23 1.26
N SER A 148 -11.59 -11.99 1.50
CA SER A 148 -11.58 -13.44 1.30
C SER A 148 -12.57 -14.16 2.21
N HIS A 149 -13.13 -13.49 3.20
CA HIS A 149 -14.05 -14.07 4.17
C HIS A 149 -15.50 -13.68 3.96
N LEU A 150 -15.82 -13.01 2.88
CA LEU A 150 -17.18 -12.60 2.55
C LEU A 150 -17.92 -13.72 1.79
N ASN A 151 -17.96 -14.87 2.37
CA ASN A 151 -18.70 -16.00 1.81
C ASN A 151 -20.07 -16.08 2.43
#